data_9b9f01535cdcb42801452cbda8b67c6f
#
_entry.id   9b9f01535cdcb42801452cbda8b67c6f
#
_cell.length_a   1.000
_cell.length_b   1.000
_cell.length_c   1.000
_cell.angle_alpha   90.00
_cell.angle_beta   90.00
_cell.angle_gamma   90.00
#
_symmetry.space_group_name_H-M   'P 1'
#
loop_
_entity.id
_entity.type
_entity.pdbx_description
1 polymer ?
#
loop_
_entity_poly.entity_id
_entity_poly.type
_entity_poly.pdbx_seq_one_letter_code
_entity_poly.pdbx_strand_id
1 'polypeptide(L)'
;MYTLLQEGFMKGKKILYISSEVIPYMPQTEIATMTYSLPKVVNENGGQTRIFIPKYGIINERRHQLHEVIRLSGINLIIDDMDMPLILKVASIPKERMQVYFIDSEDYFKGRLVEYDKNNKLYKDNDERAIFFVKGVIETIKKLNWAPDLIHVHGWIASLLPIYLKNFYDEEPMFENTKVIVSLYEKEIKGKLDKRIVDKLKFDQIDDKNLKILENHTYESLYKISLALSDGVIFTDDIRKNFNDILKKTKIPILECFLKNGYEKEYLEFYNKFFVNEDK
;
A
#
# COMPACT_ATOMS: atom_id res chain seq x y z
N MET A 1 1.85 -0.96 -36.32
CA MET A 1 2.35 0.41 -36.15
C MET A 1 2.65 0.57 -34.66
N TYR A 2 3.89 0.29 -34.26
CA TYR A 2 4.37 0.45 -32.88
C TYR A 2 4.54 1.94 -32.65
N THR A 3 3.57 2.57 -31.98
CA THR A 3 3.77 3.91 -31.45
C THR A 3 4.81 3.79 -30.34
N LEU A 4 6.00 4.31 -30.61
CA LEU A 4 7.08 4.49 -29.66
C LEU A 4 6.48 5.11 -28.39
N LEU A 5 6.53 4.38 -27.27
CA LEU A 5 6.44 5.00 -25.95
C LEU A 5 7.54 6.06 -25.96
N GLN A 6 7.19 7.32 -25.82
CA GLN A 6 8.18 8.39 -25.75
C GLN A 6 9.10 8.05 -24.57
N GLU A 7 10.40 7.91 -24.85
CA GLU A 7 11.41 7.72 -23.82
C GLU A 7 11.24 8.81 -22.76
N GLY A 8 11.01 8.41 -21.49
CA GLY A 8 10.86 9.36 -20.40
C GLY A 8 9.43 9.64 -19.93
N PHE A 9 8.43 8.84 -20.32
CA PHE A 9 7.03 9.00 -19.92
C PHE A 9 6.82 9.14 -18.39
N MET A 10 7.67 8.51 -17.56
CA MET A 10 7.69 8.62 -16.10
C MET A 10 8.87 9.47 -15.58
N LYS A 11 9.55 10.21 -16.45
CA LYS A 11 10.76 10.95 -16.08
C LYS A 11 10.50 11.92 -14.93
N GLY A 12 11.28 11.74 -13.85
CA GLY A 12 11.20 12.59 -12.65
C GLY A 12 10.04 12.26 -11.71
N LYS A 13 9.08 11.42 -12.10
CA LYS A 13 7.95 11.04 -11.25
C LYS A 13 8.37 10.05 -10.17
N LYS A 14 7.87 10.26 -8.96
CA LYS A 14 8.13 9.45 -7.78
C LYS A 14 6.90 8.64 -7.43
N ILE A 15 6.98 7.32 -7.52
CA ILE A 15 5.85 6.44 -7.22
C ILE A 15 6.19 5.55 -6.02
N LEU A 16 5.33 5.62 -5.01
CA LEU A 16 5.43 4.82 -3.80
C LEU A 16 4.48 3.62 -3.90
N TYR A 17 5.04 2.41 -3.80
CA TYR A 17 4.27 1.18 -3.72
C TYR A 17 4.18 0.71 -2.28
N ILE A 18 2.96 0.56 -1.79
CA ILE A 18 2.68 0.07 -0.44
C ILE A 18 1.86 -1.20 -0.58
N SER A 19 2.45 -2.31 -0.16
CA SER A 19 1.89 -3.62 -0.48
C SER A 19 1.94 -4.60 0.69
N SER A 20 1.08 -5.59 0.64
CA SER A 20 1.18 -6.75 1.53
C SER A 20 2.32 -7.69 1.16
N GLU A 21 2.73 -7.73 -0.11
CA GLU A 21 3.64 -8.77 -0.62
C GLU A 21 4.51 -8.25 -1.76
N VAL A 22 5.74 -8.78 -1.89
CA VAL A 22 6.60 -8.58 -3.07
C VAL A 22 7.57 -9.74 -3.26
N ILE A 23 7.78 -10.19 -4.51
CA ILE A 23 8.85 -11.14 -4.84
C ILE A 23 10.20 -10.40 -4.90
N PRO A 24 11.35 -11.04 -4.56
CA PRO A 24 11.52 -12.45 -4.18
C PRO A 24 11.42 -12.70 -2.67
N TYR A 25 10.96 -11.75 -1.86
CA TYR A 25 10.91 -11.86 -0.39
C TYR A 25 9.74 -12.71 0.09
N MET A 26 8.66 -12.71 -0.66
CA MET A 26 7.43 -13.46 -0.39
C MET A 26 7.18 -14.51 -1.49
N PRO A 27 6.32 -15.52 -1.24
CA PRO A 27 5.88 -16.43 -2.29
C PRO A 27 5.26 -15.68 -3.47
N GLN A 28 5.30 -16.28 -4.63
CA GLN A 28 4.71 -15.71 -5.84
C GLN A 28 3.17 -15.76 -5.74
N THR A 29 2.59 -14.57 -5.61
CA THR A 29 1.16 -14.29 -5.72
C THR A 29 0.96 -13.23 -6.79
N GLU A 30 -0.27 -12.95 -7.14
CA GLU A 30 -0.59 -11.84 -8.04
C GLU A 30 -0.11 -10.50 -7.47
N ILE A 31 -0.45 -10.21 -6.19
CA ILE A 31 0.00 -8.99 -5.51
C ILE A 31 1.53 -8.90 -5.50
N ALA A 32 2.23 -9.99 -5.13
CA ALA A 32 3.69 -10.01 -5.07
C ALA A 32 4.34 -9.79 -6.45
N THR A 33 3.73 -10.33 -7.51
CA THR A 33 4.19 -10.16 -8.89
C THR A 33 3.99 -8.73 -9.37
N MET A 34 2.80 -8.15 -9.12
CA MET A 34 2.49 -6.76 -9.51
C MET A 34 3.38 -5.77 -8.76
N THR A 35 3.60 -5.97 -7.47
CA THR A 35 4.47 -5.12 -6.64
C THR A 35 5.95 -5.21 -7.06
N TYR A 36 6.35 -6.22 -7.82
CA TYR A 36 7.68 -6.31 -8.42
C TYR A 36 7.73 -5.69 -9.81
N SER A 37 6.81 -6.05 -10.70
CA SER A 37 6.90 -5.70 -12.13
C SER A 37 6.56 -4.23 -12.40
N LEU A 38 5.58 -3.66 -11.71
CA LEU A 38 5.21 -2.26 -11.93
C LEU A 38 6.31 -1.26 -11.54
N PRO A 39 6.94 -1.35 -10.34
CA PRO A 39 8.07 -0.48 -10.00
C PRO A 39 9.24 -0.62 -10.98
N LYS A 40 9.50 -1.84 -11.47
CA LYS A 40 10.55 -2.11 -12.46
C LYS A 40 10.28 -1.32 -13.74
N VAL A 41 9.09 -1.46 -14.29
CA VAL A 41 8.70 -0.77 -15.55
C VAL A 41 8.68 0.75 -15.36
N VAL A 42 8.24 1.27 -14.22
CA VAL A 42 8.32 2.71 -13.92
C VAL A 42 9.76 3.20 -13.93
N ASN A 43 10.70 2.47 -13.28
CA ASN A 43 12.11 2.84 -13.28
C ASN A 43 12.74 2.76 -14.69
N GLU A 44 12.39 1.76 -15.48
CA GLU A 44 12.82 1.63 -16.89
C GLU A 44 12.33 2.79 -17.76
N ASN A 45 11.20 3.41 -17.38
CA ASN A 45 10.64 4.59 -18.05
C ASN A 45 11.06 5.93 -17.39
N GLY A 46 12.12 5.95 -16.58
CA GLY A 46 12.74 7.14 -16.02
C GLY A 46 12.13 7.66 -14.73
N GLY A 47 11.17 6.94 -14.13
CA GLY A 47 10.61 7.25 -12.82
C GLY A 47 11.52 6.79 -11.68
N GLN A 48 11.13 7.12 -10.47
CA GLN A 48 11.77 6.69 -9.22
C GLN A 48 10.74 5.95 -8.37
N THR A 49 11.11 4.79 -7.87
CA THR A 49 10.18 3.99 -7.06
C THR A 49 10.74 3.63 -5.69
N ARG A 50 9.85 3.50 -4.72
CA ARG A 50 10.10 2.85 -3.43
C ARG A 50 8.99 1.87 -3.14
N ILE A 51 9.33 0.76 -2.50
CA ILE A 51 8.40 -0.31 -2.18
C ILE A 51 8.41 -0.50 -0.66
N PHE A 52 7.25 -0.55 -0.04
CA PHE A 52 7.10 -0.85 1.38
C PHE A 52 6.22 -2.08 1.58
N ILE A 53 6.69 -3.02 2.41
CA ILE A 53 5.93 -4.18 2.86
C ILE A 53 6.15 -4.41 4.36
N PRO A 54 5.26 -5.14 5.05
CA PRO A 54 5.56 -5.61 6.40
C PRO A 54 6.67 -6.65 6.41
N LYS A 55 7.46 -6.67 7.46
CA LYS A 55 8.50 -7.69 7.67
C LYS A 55 7.91 -8.93 8.32
N TYR A 56 7.16 -9.71 7.55
CA TYR A 56 6.59 -10.97 8.06
C TYR A 56 7.64 -12.00 8.47
N GLY A 57 7.28 -12.88 9.38
CA GLY A 57 8.15 -13.94 9.87
C GLY A 57 8.64 -14.93 8.82
N ILE A 58 7.96 -15.04 7.68
CA ILE A 58 8.38 -15.88 6.54
C ILE A 58 9.59 -15.29 5.79
N ILE A 59 9.85 -13.98 5.92
CA ILE A 59 10.93 -13.30 5.20
C ILE A 59 12.27 -13.63 5.89
N ASN A 60 13.13 -14.33 5.17
CA ASN A 60 14.45 -14.72 5.66
C ASN A 60 15.45 -13.57 5.50
N GLU A 61 15.78 -12.89 6.60
CA GLU A 61 16.64 -11.71 6.63
C GLU A 61 18.06 -11.99 6.10
N ARG A 62 18.65 -13.13 6.48
CA ARG A 62 20.01 -13.49 6.06
C ARG A 62 20.07 -13.79 4.57
N ARG A 63 19.11 -14.57 4.05
CA ARG A 63 19.04 -14.92 2.63
C ARG A 63 18.91 -13.69 1.75
N HIS A 64 18.13 -12.71 2.20
CA HIS A 64 17.81 -11.50 1.43
C HIS A 64 18.64 -10.28 1.85
N GLN A 65 19.60 -10.46 2.75
CA GLN A 65 20.52 -9.41 3.21
C GLN A 65 19.77 -8.15 3.69
N LEU A 66 18.74 -8.33 4.53
CA LEU A 66 18.04 -7.22 5.13
C LEU A 66 18.94 -6.52 6.14
N HIS A 67 19.03 -5.20 6.06
CA HIS A 67 19.80 -4.36 6.98
C HIS A 67 18.86 -3.42 7.71
N GLU A 68 19.00 -3.30 9.01
CA GLU A 68 18.28 -2.30 9.78
C GLU A 68 18.82 -0.89 9.48
N VAL A 69 17.92 0.04 9.29
CA VAL A 69 18.24 1.46 9.10
C VAL A 69 18.08 2.18 10.44
N ILE A 70 19.11 2.12 11.28
CA ILE A 70 19.10 2.60 12.67
C ILE A 70 18.58 4.05 12.78
N ARG A 71 19.02 4.95 11.91
CA ARG A 71 18.59 6.37 11.91
C ARG A 71 17.09 6.57 11.66
N LEU A 72 16.41 5.58 11.09
CA LEU A 72 14.99 5.61 10.77
C LEU A 72 14.18 4.68 11.68
N SER A 73 14.84 3.80 12.41
CA SER A 73 14.23 2.96 13.45
C SER A 73 14.00 3.75 14.75
N GLY A 74 13.23 3.18 15.67
CA GLY A 74 12.95 3.77 16.98
C GLY A 74 11.91 4.90 16.97
N ILE A 75 11.20 5.10 15.85
CA ILE A 75 9.99 5.94 15.85
C ILE A 75 8.95 5.24 16.72
N ASN A 76 8.43 5.93 17.71
CA ASN A 76 7.36 5.42 18.53
C ASN A 76 6.01 5.73 17.86
N LEU A 77 5.28 4.69 17.49
CA LEU A 77 3.95 4.81 16.91
C LEU A 77 2.90 4.48 18.00
N ILE A 78 1.96 5.37 18.20
CA ILE A 78 0.84 5.10 19.11
C ILE A 78 -0.21 4.33 18.34
N ILE A 79 -0.55 3.13 18.83
CA ILE A 79 -1.58 2.26 18.26
C ILE A 79 -2.60 1.97 19.38
N ASP A 80 -3.84 2.44 19.21
CA ASP A 80 -4.81 2.49 20.32
C ASP A 80 -4.21 3.33 21.46
N ASP A 81 -3.95 2.76 22.62
CA ASP A 81 -3.30 3.42 23.77
C ASP A 81 -1.87 2.92 24.04
N MET A 82 -1.26 2.19 23.10
CA MET A 82 0.04 1.55 23.27
C MET A 82 1.12 2.17 22.40
N ASP A 83 2.29 2.36 23.00
CA ASP A 83 3.51 2.79 22.33
C ASP A 83 4.19 1.60 21.64
N MET A 84 4.29 1.67 20.32
CA MET A 84 4.85 0.61 19.47
C MET A 84 6.08 1.10 18.73
N PRO A 85 7.28 0.63 19.06
CA PRO A 85 8.50 1.05 18.37
C PRO A 85 8.55 0.48 16.96
N LEU A 86 8.78 1.36 15.99
CA LEU A 86 9.01 1.01 14.61
C LEU A 86 10.47 0.58 14.39
N ILE A 87 10.67 -0.58 13.80
CA ILE A 87 11.95 -1.04 13.26
C ILE A 87 11.86 -0.97 11.73
N LEU A 88 12.82 -0.31 11.10
CA LEU A 88 12.89 -0.24 9.65
C LEU A 88 14.07 -1.06 9.14
N LYS A 89 13.79 -1.98 8.22
CA LYS A 89 14.82 -2.71 7.48
C LYS A 89 14.74 -2.40 6.00
N VAL A 90 15.84 -2.56 5.28
CA VAL A 90 15.91 -2.34 3.83
C VAL A 90 16.71 -3.46 3.17
N ALA A 91 16.29 -3.81 1.96
CA ALA A 91 17.06 -4.63 1.05
C ALA A 91 16.82 -4.17 -0.40
N SER A 92 17.74 -4.52 -1.29
CA SER A 92 17.58 -4.27 -2.73
C SER A 92 17.18 -5.55 -3.45
N ILE A 93 16.25 -5.45 -4.38
CA ILE A 93 15.94 -6.56 -5.27
C ILE A 93 17.16 -6.77 -6.19
N PRO A 94 17.76 -7.99 -6.19
CA PRO A 94 18.94 -8.27 -6.97
C PRO A 94 18.75 -7.92 -8.45
N LYS A 95 19.78 -7.28 -9.06
CA LYS A 95 19.83 -6.85 -10.47
C LYS A 95 18.92 -5.69 -10.90
N GLU A 96 17.86 -5.38 -10.13
CA GLU A 96 16.85 -4.36 -10.53
C GLU A 96 17.09 -2.98 -9.90
N ARG A 97 18.01 -2.86 -8.96
CA ARG A 97 18.31 -1.62 -8.20
C ARG A 97 17.07 -1.02 -7.49
N MET A 98 16.05 -1.83 -7.27
CA MET A 98 14.84 -1.42 -6.54
C MET A 98 15.02 -1.64 -5.05
N GLN A 99 14.75 -0.62 -4.25
CA GLN A 99 14.80 -0.70 -2.79
C GLN A 99 13.45 -1.10 -2.22
N VAL A 100 13.46 -2.10 -1.35
CA VAL A 100 12.30 -2.53 -0.57
C VAL A 100 12.55 -2.20 0.90
N TYR A 101 11.63 -1.49 1.48
CA TYR A 101 11.60 -1.09 2.88
C TYR A 101 10.64 -2.01 3.64
N PHE A 102 11.08 -2.54 4.76
CA PHE A 102 10.33 -3.48 5.58
C PHE A 102 9.96 -2.80 6.89
N ILE A 103 8.67 -2.57 7.10
CA ILE A 103 8.12 -2.12 8.37
C ILE A 103 8.08 -3.33 9.30
N ASP A 104 8.85 -3.28 10.38
CA ASP A 104 9.00 -4.37 11.34
C ASP A 104 8.58 -3.94 12.75
N SER A 105 8.10 -4.90 13.52
CA SER A 105 7.74 -4.78 14.93
C SER A 105 7.86 -6.15 15.58
N GLU A 106 8.41 -6.18 16.78
CA GLU A 106 8.48 -7.39 17.60
C GLU A 106 7.08 -7.98 17.84
N ASP A 107 6.10 -7.12 18.10
CA ASP A 107 4.74 -7.52 18.47
C ASP A 107 3.88 -7.88 17.24
N TYR A 108 3.95 -7.10 16.16
CA TYR A 108 3.03 -7.25 15.05
C TYR A 108 3.52 -8.16 13.92
N PHE A 109 4.85 -8.30 13.72
CA PHE A 109 5.37 -8.99 12.54
C PHE A 109 6.37 -10.10 12.83
N LYS A 110 7.08 -10.07 13.97
CA LYS A 110 8.09 -11.08 14.29
C LYS A 110 7.49 -12.48 14.39
N GLY A 111 7.97 -13.39 13.54
CA GLY A 111 7.51 -14.79 13.52
C GLY A 111 6.08 -14.99 13.04
N ARG A 112 5.37 -13.92 12.62
CA ARG A 112 3.96 -13.97 12.20
C ARG A 112 3.85 -13.99 10.67
N LEU A 113 2.82 -14.68 10.17
CA LEU A 113 2.50 -14.77 8.75
C LEU A 113 1.62 -13.57 8.32
N VAL A 114 1.07 -13.62 7.12
CA VAL A 114 0.33 -12.49 6.55
C VAL A 114 -0.99 -12.27 7.31
N GLU A 115 -2.05 -13.02 7.03
CA GLU A 115 -3.38 -12.85 7.67
C GLU A 115 -3.65 -13.89 8.76
N TYR A 116 -3.13 -15.10 8.59
CA TYR A 116 -3.44 -16.28 9.39
C TYR A 116 -2.18 -16.83 10.06
N ASP A 117 -2.35 -17.46 11.20
CA ASP A 117 -1.30 -18.21 11.87
C ASP A 117 -1.04 -19.57 11.18
N LYS A 118 -0.10 -20.34 11.71
CA LYS A 118 0.26 -21.67 11.21
C LYS A 118 -0.89 -22.70 11.28
N ASN A 119 -1.90 -22.43 12.11
CA ASN A 119 -3.08 -23.26 12.26
C ASN A 119 -4.25 -22.74 11.40
N ASN A 120 -3.97 -21.85 10.45
CA ASN A 120 -4.95 -21.20 9.59
C ASN A 120 -6.02 -20.40 10.38
N LYS A 121 -5.63 -19.87 11.55
CA LYS A 121 -6.47 -19.01 12.37
C LYS A 121 -6.09 -17.54 12.11
N LEU A 122 -7.10 -16.74 11.83
CA LEU A 122 -6.94 -15.30 11.60
C LEU A 122 -6.37 -14.63 12.84
N TYR A 123 -5.36 -13.76 12.67
CA TYR A 123 -4.86 -12.95 13.78
C TYR A 123 -5.92 -11.94 14.22
N LYS A 124 -6.13 -11.82 15.52
CA LYS A 124 -7.17 -10.98 16.10
C LYS A 124 -6.87 -9.48 15.98
N ASP A 125 -5.61 -9.15 15.89
CA ASP A 125 -5.05 -7.79 15.85
C ASP A 125 -4.64 -7.35 14.44
N ASN A 126 -5.23 -7.94 13.39
CA ASN A 126 -4.92 -7.56 12.02
C ASN A 126 -5.28 -6.09 11.70
N ASP A 127 -6.26 -5.52 12.38
CA ASP A 127 -6.59 -4.10 12.31
C ASP A 127 -5.44 -3.22 12.85
N GLU A 128 -4.88 -3.56 14.02
CA GLU A 128 -3.73 -2.84 14.58
C GLU A 128 -2.48 -3.00 13.71
N ARG A 129 -2.26 -4.19 13.15
CA ARG A 129 -1.17 -4.44 12.20
C ARG A 129 -1.30 -3.55 10.96
N ALA A 130 -2.51 -3.34 10.45
CA ALA A 130 -2.75 -2.44 9.33
C ALA A 130 -2.52 -0.97 9.71
N ILE A 131 -3.00 -0.54 10.88
CA ILE A 131 -2.78 0.80 11.42
C ILE A 131 -1.27 1.06 11.59
N PHE A 132 -0.56 0.15 12.28
CA PHE A 132 0.89 0.26 12.50
C PHE A 132 1.66 0.34 11.19
N PHE A 133 1.34 -0.53 10.23
CA PHE A 133 2.01 -0.56 8.94
C PHE A 133 1.86 0.76 8.19
N VAL A 134 0.64 1.28 8.09
CA VAL A 134 0.35 2.52 7.37
C VAL A 134 1.03 3.73 8.02
N LYS A 135 0.91 3.88 9.35
CA LYS A 135 1.58 4.95 10.11
C LYS A 135 3.10 4.84 9.95
N GLY A 136 3.65 3.62 10.05
CA GLY A 136 5.08 3.37 9.90
C GLY A 136 5.61 3.75 8.52
N VAL A 137 4.86 3.48 7.45
CA VAL A 137 5.22 3.90 6.09
C VAL A 137 5.23 5.41 5.98
N ILE A 138 4.16 6.10 6.41
CA ILE A 138 4.05 7.56 6.28
C ILE A 138 5.16 8.25 7.06
N GLU A 139 5.37 7.87 8.33
CA GLU A 139 6.44 8.45 9.16
C GLU A 139 7.85 8.18 8.59
N THR A 140 8.06 7.01 7.99
CA THR A 140 9.32 6.71 7.30
C THR A 140 9.54 7.61 6.09
N ILE A 141 8.52 7.81 5.25
CA ILE A 141 8.58 8.67 4.08
C ILE A 141 8.84 10.13 4.48
N LYS A 142 8.22 10.61 5.55
CA LYS A 142 8.50 11.94 6.14
C LYS A 142 9.97 12.07 6.54
N LYS A 143 10.51 11.12 7.29
CA LYS A 143 11.93 11.12 7.68
C LYS A 143 12.90 11.00 6.51
N LEU A 144 12.51 10.31 5.44
CA LEU A 144 13.30 10.23 4.21
C LEU A 144 13.24 11.50 3.37
N ASN A 145 12.35 12.44 3.70
CA ASN A 145 12.08 13.66 2.93
C ASN A 145 11.87 13.35 1.43
N TRP A 146 11.02 12.36 1.15
CA TRP A 146 10.77 11.86 -0.20
C TRP A 146 9.27 11.94 -0.52
N ALA A 147 8.82 13.09 -1.01
CA ALA A 147 7.43 13.31 -1.40
C ALA A 147 7.08 12.49 -2.65
N PRO A 148 6.14 11.54 -2.58
CA PRO A 148 5.67 10.82 -3.76
C PRO A 148 4.66 11.67 -4.55
N ASP A 149 4.73 11.61 -5.89
CA ASP A 149 3.69 12.16 -6.75
C ASP A 149 2.46 11.24 -6.77
N LEU A 150 2.70 9.93 -6.64
CA LEU A 150 1.64 8.93 -6.63
C LEU A 150 1.98 7.81 -5.63
N ILE A 151 0.97 7.37 -4.89
CA ILE A 151 1.01 6.18 -4.04
C ILE A 151 0.11 5.11 -4.64
N HIS A 152 0.64 3.91 -4.83
CA HIS A 152 -0.12 2.76 -5.27
C HIS A 152 -0.24 1.72 -4.15
N VAL A 153 -1.47 1.47 -3.74
CA VAL A 153 -1.83 0.61 -2.61
C VAL A 153 -2.21 -0.79 -3.11
N HIS A 154 -1.63 -1.83 -2.51
CA HIS A 154 -1.89 -3.23 -2.83
C HIS A 154 -2.15 -4.06 -1.57
N GLY A 155 -3.29 -4.74 -1.53
CA GLY A 155 -3.65 -5.67 -0.48
C GLY A 155 -4.20 -5.01 0.80
N TRP A 156 -4.77 -5.85 1.66
CA TRP A 156 -5.58 -5.44 2.80
C TRP A 156 -4.84 -4.58 3.83
N ILE A 157 -3.57 -4.90 4.11
CA ILE A 157 -2.82 -4.25 5.19
C ILE A 157 -2.47 -2.79 4.87
N ALA A 158 -2.44 -2.43 3.57
CA ALA A 158 -2.21 -1.07 3.11
C ALA A 158 -3.51 -0.26 2.93
N SER A 159 -4.68 -0.90 3.04
CA SER A 159 -5.97 -0.32 2.67
C SER A 159 -6.43 0.85 3.55
N LEU A 160 -5.85 1.03 4.74
CA LEU A 160 -6.13 2.20 5.59
C LEU A 160 -5.31 3.44 5.19
N LEU A 161 -4.36 3.34 4.25
CA LEU A 161 -3.52 4.48 3.89
C LEU A 161 -4.31 5.72 3.44
N PRO A 162 -5.31 5.62 2.54
CA PRO A 162 -6.02 6.81 2.06
C PRO A 162 -6.73 7.58 3.18
N ILE A 163 -7.30 6.87 4.18
CA ILE A 163 -7.98 7.55 5.28
C ILE A 163 -7.00 8.24 6.22
N TYR A 164 -5.81 7.64 6.45
CA TYR A 164 -4.77 8.29 7.25
C TYR A 164 -4.21 9.53 6.55
N LEU A 165 -3.96 9.48 5.24
CA LEU A 165 -3.48 10.64 4.50
C LEU A 165 -4.48 11.79 4.46
N LYS A 166 -5.78 11.49 4.37
CA LYS A 166 -6.83 12.50 4.26
C LYS A 166 -7.36 13.04 5.60
N ASN A 167 -6.94 12.46 6.73
CA ASN A 167 -7.40 12.91 8.05
C ASN A 167 -6.24 13.15 9.02
N PHE A 168 -5.48 12.11 9.38
CA PHE A 168 -4.40 12.22 10.37
C PHE A 168 -3.18 13.00 9.86
N TYR A 169 -2.92 12.93 8.53
CA TYR A 169 -1.78 13.56 7.87
C TYR A 169 -2.21 14.60 6.81
N ASP A 170 -3.40 15.14 6.89
CA ASP A 170 -3.96 16.10 5.93
C ASP A 170 -3.23 17.44 5.91
N GLU A 171 -2.62 17.83 7.03
CA GLU A 171 -1.81 19.04 7.14
C GLU A 171 -0.33 18.87 6.73
N GLU A 172 0.08 17.66 6.30
CA GLU A 172 1.47 17.38 5.91
C GLU A 172 1.76 17.87 4.48
N PRO A 173 2.56 18.95 4.31
CA PRO A 173 2.75 19.57 2.99
C PRO A 173 3.33 18.64 1.93
N MET A 174 4.09 17.62 2.36
CA MET A 174 4.71 16.68 1.42
C MET A 174 3.72 15.79 0.70
N PHE A 175 2.50 15.64 1.21
CA PHE A 175 1.45 14.81 0.60
C PHE A 175 0.33 15.62 -0.06
N GLU A 176 0.38 16.95 0.00
CA GLU A 176 -0.67 17.87 -0.51
C GLU A 176 -1.10 17.53 -1.95
N ASN A 177 -0.14 17.25 -2.83
CA ASN A 177 -0.38 16.94 -4.24
C ASN A 177 -0.33 15.45 -4.56
N THR A 178 -0.08 14.60 -3.58
CA THR A 178 0.07 13.16 -3.76
C THR A 178 -1.26 12.51 -4.17
N LYS A 179 -1.26 11.77 -5.27
CA LYS A 179 -2.40 10.96 -5.71
C LYS A 179 -2.33 9.56 -5.16
N VAL A 180 -3.48 8.99 -4.82
CA VAL A 180 -3.57 7.63 -4.30
C VAL A 180 -4.40 6.76 -5.22
N ILE A 181 -3.80 5.66 -5.69
CA ILE A 181 -4.48 4.62 -6.48
C ILE A 181 -4.51 3.33 -5.66
N VAL A 182 -5.60 2.59 -5.76
CA VAL A 182 -5.72 1.28 -5.13
C VAL A 182 -5.94 0.18 -6.16
N SER A 183 -5.21 -0.93 -6.05
CA SER A 183 -5.49 -2.16 -6.80
C SER A 183 -6.27 -3.13 -5.96
N LEU A 184 -7.37 -3.64 -6.50
CA LEU A 184 -8.25 -4.61 -5.87
C LEU A 184 -8.14 -5.96 -6.58
N TYR A 185 -7.92 -7.00 -5.79
CA TYR A 185 -7.67 -8.38 -6.21
C TYR A 185 -8.77 -9.31 -5.72
N GLU A 186 -9.03 -10.38 -6.45
CA GLU A 186 -9.93 -11.45 -6.02
C GLU A 186 -9.25 -12.29 -4.92
N LYS A 187 -9.11 -11.70 -3.74
CA LYS A 187 -8.61 -12.41 -2.56
C LYS A 187 -9.62 -12.28 -1.43
N GLU A 188 -10.43 -13.30 -1.25
CA GLU A 188 -11.34 -13.35 -0.11
C GLU A 188 -10.57 -13.75 1.16
N ILE A 189 -10.53 -12.85 2.15
CA ILE A 189 -10.05 -13.14 3.50
C ILE A 189 -11.27 -13.46 4.35
N LYS A 190 -11.42 -14.76 4.69
CA LYS A 190 -12.55 -15.22 5.51
C LYS A 190 -12.37 -14.82 6.95
N GLY A 191 -13.35 -14.08 7.49
CA GLY A 191 -13.38 -13.65 8.86
C GLY A 191 -13.56 -12.16 9.01
N LYS A 192 -13.33 -11.67 10.24
CA LYS A 192 -13.55 -10.27 10.59
C LYS A 192 -12.34 -9.71 11.32
N LEU A 193 -12.16 -8.40 11.19
CA LEU A 193 -11.25 -7.60 12.01
C LEU A 193 -11.82 -7.43 13.42
N ASP A 194 -11.04 -6.88 14.33
CA ASP A 194 -11.55 -6.50 15.65
C ASP A 194 -12.71 -5.50 15.50
N LYS A 195 -13.76 -5.70 16.29
CA LYS A 195 -14.94 -4.82 16.29
C LYS A 195 -14.62 -3.38 16.70
N ARG A 196 -13.50 -3.17 17.40
CA ARG A 196 -13.03 -1.86 17.86
C ARG A 196 -12.22 -1.08 16.80
N ILE A 197 -12.12 -1.59 15.56
CA ILE A 197 -11.35 -0.89 14.50
C ILE A 197 -11.77 0.57 14.36
N VAL A 198 -13.07 0.87 14.43
CA VAL A 198 -13.59 2.24 14.33
C VAL A 198 -13.16 3.07 15.54
N ASP A 199 -13.19 2.50 16.75
CA ASP A 199 -12.77 3.19 17.96
C ASP A 199 -11.28 3.51 17.93
N LYS A 200 -10.44 2.58 17.45
CA LYS A 200 -9.00 2.78 17.28
C LYS A 200 -8.67 3.89 16.27
N LEU A 201 -9.42 3.98 15.18
CA LEU A 201 -9.28 5.09 14.22
C LEU A 201 -9.71 6.43 14.81
N LYS A 202 -10.79 6.46 15.61
CA LYS A 202 -11.21 7.66 16.34
C LYS A 202 -10.22 8.07 17.41
N PHE A 203 -9.51 7.14 18.03
CA PHE A 203 -8.42 7.45 18.95
C PHE A 203 -7.30 8.24 18.24
N ASP A 204 -7.02 7.93 16.98
CA ASP A 204 -6.14 8.71 16.10
C ASP A 204 -6.83 10.00 15.56
N GLN A 205 -7.93 10.43 16.17
CA GLN A 205 -8.71 11.63 15.79
C GLN A 205 -9.25 11.61 14.35
N ILE A 206 -9.37 10.43 13.78
CA ILE A 206 -10.02 10.28 12.48
C ILE A 206 -11.54 10.31 12.68
N ASP A 207 -12.17 11.39 12.27
CA ASP A 207 -13.63 11.55 12.28
C ASP A 207 -14.14 11.77 10.86
N ASP A 208 -14.15 10.71 10.08
CA ASP A 208 -14.60 10.71 8.70
C ASP A 208 -15.96 10.01 8.57
N LYS A 209 -16.88 10.62 7.79
CA LYS A 209 -18.19 10.02 7.48
C LYS A 209 -18.10 8.61 6.87
N ASN A 210 -16.97 8.30 6.24
CA ASN A 210 -16.72 7.00 5.63
C ASN A 210 -16.40 5.90 6.66
N LEU A 211 -16.10 6.23 7.94
CA LEU A 211 -15.89 5.23 8.99
C LEU A 211 -17.09 4.28 9.16
N LYS A 212 -18.31 4.71 8.81
CA LYS A 212 -19.49 3.84 8.77
C LYS A 212 -19.33 2.61 7.89
N ILE A 213 -18.46 2.67 6.86
CA ILE A 213 -18.13 1.53 6.00
C ILE A 213 -17.45 0.42 6.82
N LEU A 214 -16.69 0.79 7.85
CA LEU A 214 -15.94 -0.14 8.70
C LEU A 214 -16.76 -0.75 9.84
N GLU A 215 -17.99 -0.29 10.09
CA GLU A 215 -18.85 -0.84 11.15
C GLU A 215 -19.13 -2.34 10.98
N ASN A 216 -19.06 -2.85 9.76
CA ASN A 216 -19.13 -4.29 9.47
C ASN A 216 -17.85 -5.06 9.79
N HIS A 217 -16.72 -4.36 10.03
CA HIS A 217 -15.38 -4.86 10.36
C HIS A 217 -14.92 -6.06 9.53
N THR A 218 -15.28 -6.08 8.24
CA THR A 218 -14.84 -7.09 7.26
C THR A 218 -13.61 -6.60 6.48
N TYR A 219 -12.85 -7.52 5.89
CA TYR A 219 -11.76 -7.14 4.97
C TYR A 219 -12.28 -6.43 3.70
N GLU A 220 -13.47 -6.79 3.24
CA GLU A 220 -14.13 -6.06 2.14
C GLU A 220 -14.38 -4.59 2.52
N SER A 221 -14.74 -4.31 3.78
CA SER A 221 -14.94 -2.94 4.25
C SER A 221 -13.65 -2.12 4.27
N LEU A 222 -12.47 -2.74 4.49
CA LEU A 222 -11.17 -2.08 4.30
C LEU A 222 -10.95 -1.67 2.84
N TYR A 223 -11.25 -2.53 1.90
CA TYR A 223 -11.14 -2.20 0.47
C TYR A 223 -12.14 -1.12 0.06
N LYS A 224 -13.37 -1.17 0.59
CA LYS A 224 -14.39 -0.15 0.33
C LYS A 224 -13.99 1.24 0.84
N ILE A 225 -13.43 1.34 2.06
CA ILE A 225 -12.98 2.65 2.58
C ILE A 225 -11.75 3.15 1.83
N SER A 226 -10.82 2.26 1.46
CA SER A 226 -9.67 2.60 0.64
C SER A 226 -10.11 3.20 -0.70
N LEU A 227 -11.06 2.55 -1.39
CA LEU A 227 -11.61 3.02 -2.65
C LEU A 227 -12.35 4.34 -2.50
N ALA A 228 -13.16 4.50 -1.45
CA ALA A 228 -13.94 5.72 -1.21
C ALA A 228 -13.09 6.98 -1.06
N LEU A 229 -11.83 6.83 -0.66
CA LEU A 229 -10.90 7.92 -0.37
C LEU A 229 -9.69 7.98 -1.33
N SER A 230 -9.65 7.10 -2.33
CA SER A 230 -8.60 7.12 -3.36
C SER A 230 -8.94 8.05 -4.52
N ASP A 231 -7.92 8.39 -5.32
CA ASP A 231 -8.05 9.19 -6.54
C ASP A 231 -8.28 8.31 -7.78
N GLY A 232 -8.01 7.00 -7.70
CA GLY A 232 -8.26 6.05 -8.77
C GLY A 232 -8.28 4.61 -8.28
N VAL A 233 -8.88 3.71 -9.05
CA VAL A 233 -8.96 2.28 -8.73
C VAL A 233 -8.62 1.41 -9.93
N ILE A 234 -7.94 0.31 -9.66
CA ILE A 234 -7.61 -0.73 -10.64
C ILE A 234 -8.21 -2.04 -10.15
N PHE A 235 -9.02 -2.67 -10.99
CA PHE A 235 -9.53 -4.02 -10.77
C PHE A 235 -8.68 -5.00 -11.55
N THR A 236 -8.06 -5.95 -10.86
CA THR A 236 -7.25 -6.99 -11.49
C THR A 236 -8.07 -8.23 -11.85
N ASP A 237 -9.30 -8.32 -11.33
CA ASP A 237 -10.25 -9.41 -11.50
C ASP A 237 -11.69 -8.90 -11.68
N ASP A 238 -12.61 -9.80 -12.06
CA ASP A 238 -14.04 -9.48 -12.26
C ASP A 238 -14.80 -9.32 -10.92
N ILE A 239 -14.29 -8.46 -10.06
CA ILE A 239 -14.87 -8.16 -8.73
C ILE A 239 -15.51 -6.78 -8.63
N ARG A 240 -15.45 -5.99 -9.69
CA ARG A 240 -15.96 -4.60 -9.72
C ARG A 240 -17.39 -4.47 -9.22
N LYS A 241 -18.24 -5.44 -9.52
CA LYS A 241 -19.64 -5.46 -9.08
C LYS A 241 -19.84 -5.36 -7.58
N ASN A 242 -18.87 -5.86 -6.80
CA ASN A 242 -18.91 -5.84 -5.33
C ASN A 242 -18.70 -4.42 -4.76
N PHE A 243 -18.25 -3.48 -5.59
CA PHE A 243 -17.89 -2.11 -5.19
C PHE A 243 -18.76 -1.04 -5.87
N ASN A 244 -19.80 -1.43 -6.60
CA ASN A 244 -20.67 -0.50 -7.34
C ASN A 244 -21.33 0.57 -6.47
N ASP A 245 -21.61 0.28 -5.22
CA ASP A 245 -22.20 1.19 -4.24
C ASP A 245 -21.26 2.38 -3.90
N ILE A 246 -19.93 2.10 -3.87
CA ILE A 246 -18.91 3.14 -3.65
C ILE A 246 -18.59 3.86 -4.95
N LEU A 247 -18.39 3.12 -6.06
CA LEU A 247 -18.03 3.69 -7.36
C LEU A 247 -19.02 4.73 -7.85
N LYS A 248 -20.32 4.52 -7.63
CA LYS A 248 -21.36 5.50 -7.97
C LYS A 248 -21.23 6.84 -7.24
N LYS A 249 -20.60 6.82 -6.07
CA LYS A 249 -20.43 8.01 -5.22
C LYS A 249 -19.12 8.75 -5.48
N THR A 250 -18.06 8.03 -5.81
CA THR A 250 -16.70 8.59 -5.91
C THR A 250 -16.39 9.19 -7.28
N LYS A 251 -16.96 8.64 -8.38
CA LYS A 251 -16.71 9.08 -9.75
C LYS A 251 -15.22 9.17 -10.13
N ILE A 252 -14.38 8.33 -9.55
CA ILE A 252 -12.94 8.29 -9.80
C ILE A 252 -12.61 7.53 -11.10
N PRO A 253 -11.44 7.78 -11.73
CA PRO A 253 -10.94 6.96 -12.83
C PRO A 253 -10.83 5.48 -12.45
N ILE A 254 -11.25 4.61 -13.37
CA ILE A 254 -11.23 3.15 -13.20
C ILE A 254 -10.39 2.55 -14.32
N LEU A 255 -9.53 1.59 -13.97
CA LEU A 255 -8.88 0.68 -14.89
C LEU A 255 -9.34 -0.75 -14.57
N GLU A 256 -9.77 -1.50 -15.57
CA GLU A 256 -9.95 -2.95 -15.49
C GLU A 256 -8.80 -3.59 -16.27
N CYS A 257 -7.85 -4.16 -15.58
CA CYS A 257 -6.63 -4.69 -16.17
C CYS A 257 -6.30 -6.04 -15.55
N PHE A 258 -6.76 -7.09 -16.18
CA PHE A 258 -6.46 -8.46 -15.82
C PHE A 258 -5.02 -8.81 -16.23
N LEU A 259 -4.37 -9.68 -15.45
CA LEU A 259 -3.00 -10.14 -15.75
C LEU A 259 -2.93 -10.85 -17.12
N LYS A 260 -2.56 -10.10 -18.12
CA LYS A 260 -2.29 -10.55 -19.50
C LYS A 260 -0.98 -9.93 -19.97
N ASN A 261 -0.38 -10.48 -21.01
CA ASN A 261 0.85 -9.91 -21.58
C ASN A 261 0.68 -8.43 -21.92
N GLY A 262 1.57 -7.58 -21.43
CA GLY A 262 1.60 -6.14 -21.71
C GLY A 262 0.72 -5.28 -20.78
N TYR A 263 0.23 -5.82 -19.67
CA TYR A 263 -0.56 -5.06 -18.68
C TYR A 263 0.22 -3.86 -18.12
N GLU A 264 1.53 -3.94 -18.05
CA GLU A 264 2.40 -2.87 -17.52
C GLU A 264 2.18 -1.55 -18.27
N LYS A 265 1.96 -1.61 -19.58
CA LYS A 265 1.68 -0.43 -20.39
C LYS A 265 0.35 0.22 -19.99
N GLU A 266 -0.70 -0.57 -19.79
CA GLU A 266 -2.00 -0.07 -19.35
C GLU A 266 -1.91 0.66 -18.01
N TYR A 267 -1.08 0.15 -17.08
CA TYR A 267 -0.82 0.80 -15.78
C TYR A 267 -0.08 2.12 -15.95
N LEU A 268 0.98 2.18 -16.76
CA LEU A 268 1.70 3.43 -17.01
C LEU A 268 0.81 4.50 -17.64
N GLU A 269 -0.04 4.12 -18.61
CA GLU A 269 -1.01 5.01 -19.21
C GLU A 269 -2.05 5.50 -18.18
N PHE A 270 -2.44 4.63 -17.25
CA PHE A 270 -3.36 4.99 -16.19
C PHE A 270 -2.72 5.97 -15.19
N TYR A 271 -1.48 5.73 -14.76
CA TYR A 271 -0.74 6.64 -13.89
C TYR A 271 -0.60 8.04 -14.51
N ASN A 272 -0.33 8.08 -15.81
CA ASN A 272 -0.14 9.36 -16.49
C ASN A 272 -1.37 10.28 -16.43
N LYS A 273 -2.57 9.73 -16.30
CA LYS A 273 -3.80 10.54 -16.14
C LYS A 273 -3.77 11.44 -14.89
N PHE A 274 -2.96 11.08 -13.90
CA PHE A 274 -2.85 11.82 -12.65
C PHE A 274 -1.74 12.88 -12.66
N PHE A 275 -0.89 12.89 -13.69
CA PHE A 275 0.24 13.83 -13.83
C PHE A 275 0.00 14.94 -14.86
N VAL A 276 -0.98 14.80 -15.74
CA VAL A 276 -1.22 15.71 -16.89
C VAL A 276 -1.71 17.11 -16.49
N ASN A 277 -2.13 17.32 -15.24
CA ASN A 277 -2.66 18.61 -14.79
C ASN A 277 -1.62 19.55 -14.15
N GLU A 278 -0.34 19.19 -14.10
CA GLU A 278 0.71 19.99 -13.46
C GLU A 278 1.41 20.98 -14.41
N ASP A 279 1.14 20.90 -15.71
CA ASP A 279 1.79 21.75 -16.74
C ASP A 279 0.90 22.94 -17.23
N LYS A 280 0.02 23.48 -16.34
CA LYS A 280 -0.73 24.70 -16.67
C LYS A 280 -0.51 25.82 -15.68
#